data_ca8fcb7d1c814ea3a2c89dfcfedbbaa5
#
_entry.id   ca8fcb7d1c814ea3a2c89dfcfedbbaa5
#
_cell.length_a   1.000
_cell.length_b   1.000
_cell.length_c   1.000
_cell.angle_alpha   90.00
_cell.angle_beta   90.00
_cell.angle_gamma   90.00
#
_symmetry.space_group_name_H-M   'P 1'
#
loop_
_entity.id
_entity.type
_entity.pdbx_description
1 polymer ?
#
loop_
_entity_poly.entity_id
_entity_poly.type
_entity_poly.pdbx_seq_one_letter_code
_entity_poly.pdbx_strand_id
1 'polypeptide(L)'
;MEPITLTTERLVLGPFGPQDTHRVHAACQDPDIQRWTVIPSPYRLTDAELFTTTLAPAGWRDDSAYGFALTLRGNGTLVGALGIDRRSRPGTYEVGYWSTREHRGNGYATEAVLGSARWAFVSLGADRLEWRAEIGNLASRAVALRAGFRLEGEQRSGLLNKGVRRDAWTAALLPSDLGLAGTHPYVPGRHAPRPDGAQDSVRRPA
;
A
#
# COMPACT_ATOMS: atom_id res chain seq x y z
N MET A 1 0.77 3.47 19.12
CA MET A 1 2.16 3.96 19.35
C MET A 1 2.28 5.43 19.01
N GLU A 2 3.33 6.11 19.49
CA GLU A 2 3.59 7.48 19.08
C GLU A 2 3.94 7.55 17.58
N PRO A 3 3.41 8.55 16.85
CA PRO A 3 3.73 8.73 15.45
C PRO A 3 5.22 8.95 15.21
N ILE A 4 5.75 8.35 14.15
CA ILE A 4 7.15 8.44 13.77
C ILE A 4 7.32 9.05 12.39
N THR A 5 8.53 9.45 12.07
CA THR A 5 8.94 9.90 10.74
C THR A 5 10.02 8.96 10.20
N LEU A 6 9.83 8.47 8.97
CA LEU A 6 10.83 7.70 8.25
C LEU A 6 11.47 8.57 7.17
N THR A 7 12.76 8.38 6.95
CA THR A 7 13.48 9.09 5.89
C THR A 7 14.09 8.08 4.93
N THR A 8 13.89 8.30 3.65
CA THR A 8 14.50 7.53 2.57
C THR A 8 15.48 8.42 1.79
N GLU A 9 15.98 7.97 0.67
CA GLU A 9 16.92 8.77 -0.15
C GLU A 9 16.29 10.11 -0.57
N ARG A 10 15.05 10.11 -1.06
CA ARG A 10 14.39 11.28 -1.64
C ARG A 10 13.17 11.76 -0.84
N LEU A 11 12.66 10.95 0.11
CA LEU A 11 11.39 11.20 0.77
C LEU A 11 11.54 11.34 2.29
N VAL A 12 10.61 12.10 2.84
CA VAL A 12 10.21 12.05 4.25
C VAL A 12 8.80 11.48 4.31
N LEU A 13 8.61 10.41 5.07
CA LEU A 13 7.32 9.80 5.36
C LEU A 13 6.94 10.21 6.78
N GLY A 14 6.16 11.27 6.91
CA GLY A 14 5.71 11.81 8.20
C GLY A 14 4.25 11.47 8.48
N PRO A 15 3.82 11.49 9.76
CA PRO A 15 2.41 11.33 10.09
C PRO A 15 1.61 12.49 9.53
N PHE A 16 0.33 12.22 9.18
CA PHE A 16 -0.58 13.27 8.78
C PHE A 16 -0.97 14.17 9.96
N GLY A 17 -1.17 15.46 9.66
CA GLY A 17 -1.68 16.43 10.59
C GLY A 17 -2.54 17.52 9.91
N PRO A 18 -3.09 18.47 10.68
CA PRO A 18 -3.96 19.52 10.15
C PRO A 18 -3.34 20.34 9.00
N GLN A 19 -2.02 20.49 9.00
CA GLN A 19 -1.26 21.19 7.96
C GLN A 19 -1.34 20.50 6.58
N ASP A 20 -1.74 19.23 6.53
CA ASP A 20 -1.84 18.44 5.32
C ASP A 20 -3.20 18.51 4.66
N THR A 21 -4.24 19.01 5.35
CA THR A 21 -5.63 18.98 4.94
C THR A 21 -5.83 19.52 3.52
N HIS A 22 -5.36 20.73 3.25
CA HIS A 22 -5.52 21.34 1.93
C HIS A 22 -4.73 20.61 0.83
N ARG A 23 -3.52 20.13 1.15
CA ARG A 23 -2.69 19.36 0.20
C ARG A 23 -3.33 18.02 -0.16
N VAL A 24 -3.86 17.32 0.84
CA VAL A 24 -4.58 16.05 0.65
C VAL A 24 -5.86 16.27 -0.14
N HIS A 25 -6.65 17.31 0.21
CA HIS A 25 -7.86 17.66 -0.54
C HIS A 25 -7.54 17.92 -2.02
N ALA A 26 -6.55 18.77 -2.31
CA ALA A 26 -6.15 19.08 -3.69
C ALA A 26 -5.70 17.83 -4.46
N ALA A 27 -4.86 16.98 -3.86
CA ALA A 27 -4.41 15.73 -4.48
C ALA A 27 -5.56 14.77 -4.77
N CYS A 28 -6.51 14.64 -3.85
CA CYS A 28 -7.64 13.72 -3.96
C CYS A 28 -8.75 14.20 -4.91
N GLN A 29 -8.63 15.39 -5.55
CA GLN A 29 -9.46 15.77 -6.70
C GLN A 29 -9.10 14.98 -7.96
N ASP A 30 -7.94 14.33 -8.00
CA ASP A 30 -7.56 13.48 -9.13
C ASP A 30 -8.56 12.31 -9.30
N PRO A 31 -9.19 12.17 -10.48
CA PRO A 31 -10.17 11.12 -10.72
C PRO A 31 -9.59 9.72 -10.62
N ASP A 32 -8.29 9.53 -10.90
CA ASP A 32 -7.64 8.22 -10.75
C ASP A 32 -7.49 7.85 -9.28
N ILE A 33 -7.12 8.80 -8.40
CA ILE A 33 -7.07 8.55 -6.96
C ILE A 33 -8.46 8.17 -6.47
N GLN A 34 -9.51 8.92 -6.85
CA GLN A 34 -10.88 8.57 -6.49
C GLN A 34 -11.32 7.23 -7.07
N ARG A 35 -10.91 6.89 -8.29
CA ARG A 35 -11.29 5.64 -8.96
C ARG A 35 -10.67 4.41 -8.28
N TRP A 36 -9.38 4.46 -7.96
CA TRP A 36 -8.62 3.29 -7.56
C TRP A 36 -8.45 3.11 -6.04
N THR A 37 -8.88 4.09 -5.25
CA THR A 37 -8.80 4.04 -3.79
C THR A 37 -10.18 4.01 -3.14
N VAL A 38 -10.20 3.75 -1.82
CA VAL A 38 -11.44 3.68 -1.04
C VAL A 38 -11.93 5.05 -0.55
N ILE A 39 -11.24 6.14 -0.89
CA ILE A 39 -11.66 7.48 -0.48
C ILE A 39 -13.05 7.84 -1.06
N PRO A 40 -13.84 8.71 -0.42
CA PRO A 40 -15.11 9.19 -0.96
C PRO A 40 -15.00 9.76 -2.38
N SER A 41 -16.09 9.68 -3.16
CA SER A 41 -16.20 10.32 -4.47
C SER A 41 -17.61 10.92 -4.59
N PRO A 42 -17.76 12.23 -4.71
CA PRO A 42 -16.71 13.27 -4.75
C PRO A 42 -15.96 13.39 -3.41
N TYR A 43 -14.68 13.75 -3.45
CA TYR A 43 -13.87 14.01 -2.27
C TYR A 43 -13.98 15.48 -1.84
N ARG A 44 -14.44 15.71 -0.62
CA ARG A 44 -14.70 17.05 -0.08
C ARG A 44 -13.57 17.48 0.86
N LEU A 45 -13.48 18.79 1.11
CA LEU A 45 -12.53 19.33 2.10
C LEU A 45 -12.77 18.75 3.50
N THR A 46 -14.03 18.55 3.88
CA THR A 46 -14.40 17.90 5.15
C THR A 46 -13.92 16.46 5.26
N ASP A 47 -13.81 15.73 4.15
CA ASP A 47 -13.26 14.37 4.14
C ASP A 47 -11.75 14.40 4.40
N ALA A 48 -11.05 15.38 3.80
CA ALA A 48 -9.62 15.58 4.04
C ALA A 48 -9.35 16.02 5.49
N GLU A 49 -10.18 16.92 6.03
CA GLU A 49 -10.10 17.36 7.41
C GLU A 49 -10.31 16.19 8.37
N LEU A 50 -11.38 15.42 8.19
CA LEU A 50 -11.65 14.22 8.99
C LEU A 50 -10.48 13.23 8.93
N PHE A 51 -9.92 13.00 7.74
CA PHE A 51 -8.80 12.08 7.57
C PHE A 51 -7.55 12.57 8.30
N THR A 52 -7.13 13.82 8.09
CA THR A 52 -5.84 14.34 8.59
C THR A 52 -5.86 14.67 10.07
N THR A 53 -7.03 15.05 10.63
CA THR A 53 -7.13 15.47 12.05
C THR A 53 -7.67 14.38 12.97
N THR A 54 -8.36 13.39 12.44
CA THR A 54 -9.06 12.39 13.25
C THR A 54 -8.64 10.96 12.91
N LEU A 55 -8.87 10.51 11.67
CA LEU A 55 -8.70 9.10 11.31
C LEU A 55 -7.23 8.67 11.31
N ALA A 56 -6.35 9.43 10.66
CA ALA A 56 -4.94 9.08 10.60
C ALA A 56 -4.27 9.15 11.99
N PRO A 57 -4.48 10.19 12.82
CA PRO A 57 -3.98 10.20 14.20
C PRO A 57 -4.58 9.11 15.09
N ALA A 58 -5.85 8.74 14.89
CA ALA A 58 -6.48 7.65 15.66
C ALA A 58 -5.80 6.31 15.37
N GLY A 59 -5.54 5.99 14.08
CA GLY A 59 -4.87 4.76 13.69
C GLY A 59 -3.51 4.56 14.35
N TRP A 60 -2.73 5.64 14.53
CA TRP A 60 -1.47 5.61 15.29
C TRP A 60 -1.69 5.34 16.78
N ARG A 61 -2.70 5.98 17.39
CA ARG A 61 -2.98 5.81 18.84
C ARG A 61 -3.42 4.41 19.23
N ASP A 62 -4.23 3.78 18.38
CA ASP A 62 -4.81 2.45 18.65
C ASP A 62 -4.08 1.31 17.94
N ASP A 63 -2.96 1.61 17.28
CA ASP A 63 -2.12 0.66 16.54
C ASP A 63 -2.90 -0.13 15.46
N SER A 64 -3.96 0.48 14.90
CA SER A 64 -4.76 -0.13 13.84
C SER A 64 -4.27 0.20 12.44
N ALA A 65 -3.72 1.42 12.26
CA ALA A 65 -3.25 1.93 10.97
C ALA A 65 -2.15 2.98 11.13
N TYR A 66 -1.16 2.94 10.27
CA TYR A 66 -0.03 3.85 10.27
C TYR A 66 0.01 4.62 8.96
N GLY A 67 -0.61 5.82 8.96
CA GLY A 67 -0.70 6.68 7.79
C GLY A 67 0.49 7.64 7.68
N PHE A 68 1.09 7.72 6.50
CA PHE A 68 2.21 8.59 6.19
C PHE A 68 1.89 9.52 5.02
N ALA A 69 2.13 10.82 5.21
CA ALA A 69 2.27 11.78 4.13
C ALA A 69 3.67 11.62 3.50
N LEU A 70 3.71 11.43 2.19
CA LEU A 70 4.96 11.31 1.44
C LEU A 70 5.37 12.68 0.92
N THR A 71 6.48 13.22 1.41
CA THR A 71 6.98 14.52 1.00
C THR A 71 8.41 14.45 0.48
N LEU A 72 8.75 15.30 -0.48
CA LEU A 72 10.13 15.44 -0.98
C LEU A 72 11.02 16.06 0.09
N ARG A 73 12.19 15.46 0.33
CA ARG A 73 13.18 15.98 1.30
C ARG A 73 13.65 17.39 0.99
N GLY A 74 13.76 17.74 -0.30
CA GLY A 74 14.33 19.01 -0.71
C GLY A 74 13.44 20.24 -0.44
N ASN A 75 12.11 20.08 -0.53
CA ASN A 75 11.19 21.23 -0.46
C ASN A 75 9.87 20.93 0.27
N GLY A 76 9.68 19.74 0.82
CA GLY A 76 8.45 19.38 1.54
C GLY A 76 7.20 19.19 0.66
N THR A 77 7.33 19.15 -0.67
CA THR A 77 6.20 18.94 -1.58
C THR A 77 5.55 17.58 -1.33
N LEU A 78 4.23 17.56 -1.14
CA LEU A 78 3.46 16.32 -1.01
C LEU A 78 3.41 15.59 -2.36
N VAL A 79 3.92 14.37 -2.41
CA VAL A 79 3.96 13.53 -3.62
C VAL A 79 3.03 12.31 -3.55
N GLY A 80 2.44 12.06 -2.37
CA GLY A 80 1.53 10.94 -2.19
C GLY A 80 1.22 10.65 -0.72
N ALA A 81 0.60 9.52 -0.50
CA ALA A 81 0.32 8.95 0.81
C ALA A 81 0.57 7.45 0.80
N LEU A 82 0.89 6.92 1.97
CA LEU A 82 1.01 5.50 2.22
C LEU A 82 0.39 5.17 3.57
N GLY A 83 -0.33 4.06 3.65
CA GLY A 83 -0.86 3.50 4.88
C GLY A 83 -0.40 2.06 5.06
N ILE A 84 -0.14 1.67 6.30
CA ILE A 84 0.06 0.27 6.71
C ILE A 84 -1.02 -0.05 7.71
N ASP A 85 -1.97 -0.89 7.31
CA ASP A 85 -3.15 -1.25 8.09
C ASP A 85 -2.98 -2.63 8.73
N ARG A 86 -3.23 -2.73 10.04
CA ARG A 86 -3.21 -4.00 10.75
C ARG A 86 -4.33 -4.91 10.27
N ARG A 87 -4.03 -6.18 10.06
CA ARG A 87 -5.02 -7.19 9.69
C ARG A 87 -5.39 -8.06 10.90
N SER A 88 -6.51 -8.77 10.80
CA SER A 88 -6.99 -9.66 11.87
C SER A 88 -6.04 -10.80 12.19
N ARG A 89 -5.21 -11.22 11.23
CA ARG A 89 -4.16 -12.23 11.47
C ARG A 89 -2.96 -11.59 12.16
N PRO A 90 -2.48 -12.13 13.29
CA PRO A 90 -1.28 -11.61 13.96
C PRO A 90 -0.09 -11.50 12.99
N GLY A 91 0.72 -10.47 13.17
CA GLY A 91 1.90 -10.21 12.33
C GLY A 91 1.62 -9.87 10.88
N THR A 92 0.34 -9.73 10.48
CA THR A 92 -0.07 -9.42 9.11
C THR A 92 -0.57 -7.99 9.01
N TYR A 93 -0.03 -7.25 8.03
CA TYR A 93 -0.42 -5.89 7.70
C TYR A 93 -0.70 -5.77 6.20
N GLU A 94 -1.44 -4.75 5.80
CA GLU A 94 -1.67 -4.45 4.37
C GLU A 94 -1.16 -3.04 4.07
N VAL A 95 -0.46 -2.89 2.94
CA VAL A 95 -0.01 -1.60 2.47
C VAL A 95 -0.93 -1.06 1.38
N GLY A 96 -1.32 0.21 1.54
CA GLY A 96 -2.03 0.99 0.53
C GLY A 96 -1.30 2.29 0.24
N TYR A 97 -1.43 2.82 -0.98
CA TYR A 97 -0.77 4.08 -1.38
C TYR A 97 -1.47 4.73 -2.56
N TRP A 98 -1.25 6.04 -2.68
CA TRP A 98 -1.53 6.81 -3.89
C TRP A 98 -0.45 7.86 -4.12
N SER A 99 -0.32 8.33 -5.35
CA SER A 99 0.62 9.40 -5.73
C SER A 99 -0.10 10.52 -6.43
N THR A 100 0.31 11.75 -6.16
CA THR A 100 -0.18 12.92 -6.89
C THR A 100 0.18 12.79 -8.36
N ARG A 101 -0.70 13.29 -9.25
CA ARG A 101 -0.57 13.12 -10.70
C ARG A 101 0.79 13.58 -11.23
N GLU A 102 1.24 14.74 -10.75
CA GLU A 102 2.46 15.40 -11.22
C GLU A 102 3.74 14.65 -10.82
N HIS A 103 3.62 13.76 -9.83
CA HIS A 103 4.78 13.04 -9.28
C HIS A 103 4.76 11.53 -9.58
N ARG A 104 3.83 11.06 -10.43
CA ARG A 104 3.81 9.67 -10.92
C ARG A 104 5.00 9.39 -11.82
N GLY A 105 5.39 8.12 -11.93
CA GLY A 105 6.49 7.69 -12.78
C GLY A 105 7.90 7.90 -12.21
N ASN A 106 8.06 8.64 -11.10
CA ASN A 106 9.35 8.95 -10.49
C ASN A 106 9.87 7.86 -9.52
N GLY A 107 9.12 6.80 -9.28
CA GLY A 107 9.51 5.72 -8.35
C GLY A 107 9.29 6.03 -6.87
N TYR A 108 8.72 7.18 -6.52
CA TYR A 108 8.50 7.58 -5.12
C TYR A 108 7.62 6.60 -4.34
N ALA A 109 6.54 6.10 -4.94
CA ALA A 109 5.69 5.11 -4.26
C ALA A 109 6.46 3.81 -3.95
N THR A 110 7.30 3.32 -4.88
CA THR A 110 8.14 2.13 -4.65
C THR A 110 9.15 2.36 -3.52
N GLU A 111 9.79 3.52 -3.51
CA GLU A 111 10.74 3.91 -2.46
C GLU A 111 10.07 3.99 -1.08
N ALA A 112 8.89 4.62 -1.02
CA ALA A 112 8.10 4.73 0.20
C ALA A 112 7.65 3.35 0.72
N VAL A 113 7.18 2.47 -0.16
CA VAL A 113 6.78 1.10 0.19
C VAL A 113 7.95 0.32 0.75
N LEU A 114 9.14 0.40 0.14
CA LEU A 114 10.33 -0.29 0.65
C LEU A 114 10.78 0.25 2.02
N GLY A 115 10.78 1.55 2.19
CA GLY A 115 11.14 2.18 3.46
C GLY A 115 10.18 1.81 4.59
N SER A 116 8.88 1.88 4.33
CA SER A 116 7.84 1.53 5.29
C SER A 116 7.77 0.02 5.57
N ALA A 117 8.03 -0.84 4.56
CA ALA A 117 8.07 -2.29 4.75
C ALA A 117 9.22 -2.69 5.69
N ARG A 118 10.42 -2.13 5.52
CA ARG A 118 11.55 -2.38 6.43
C ARG A 118 11.20 -1.98 7.87
N TRP A 119 10.60 -0.81 8.04
CA TRP A 119 10.13 -0.37 9.35
C TRP A 119 9.07 -1.32 9.93
N ALA A 120 8.08 -1.74 9.14
CA ALA A 120 7.04 -2.66 9.60
C ALA A 120 7.63 -3.99 10.07
N PHE A 121 8.60 -4.55 9.33
CA PHE A 121 9.24 -5.80 9.70
C PHE A 121 10.10 -5.68 10.95
N VAL A 122 10.86 -4.57 11.08
CA VAL A 122 11.82 -4.40 12.18
C VAL A 122 11.14 -3.87 13.45
N SER A 123 10.22 -2.92 13.32
CA SER A 123 9.68 -2.16 14.45
C SER A 123 8.28 -2.61 14.88
N LEU A 124 7.40 -3.00 13.92
CA LEU A 124 6.07 -3.53 14.25
C LEU A 124 6.07 -5.05 14.46
N GLY A 125 7.19 -5.73 14.14
CA GLY A 125 7.23 -7.20 14.17
C GLY A 125 6.32 -7.85 13.13
N ALA A 126 6.13 -7.19 11.99
CA ALA A 126 5.36 -7.77 10.90
C ALA A 126 6.10 -9.00 10.34
N ASP A 127 5.37 -10.09 10.10
CA ASP A 127 5.87 -11.27 9.42
C ASP A 127 5.44 -11.31 7.96
N ARG A 128 4.43 -10.50 7.63
CA ARG A 128 3.84 -10.47 6.31
C ARG A 128 3.22 -9.11 6.02
N LEU A 129 3.59 -8.52 4.91
CA LEU A 129 2.95 -7.34 4.37
C LEU A 129 2.17 -7.72 3.11
N GLU A 130 0.85 -7.53 3.14
CA GLU A 130 -0.06 -7.81 2.03
C GLU A 130 -0.24 -6.56 1.16
N TRP A 131 -0.48 -6.79 -0.11
CA TRP A 131 -0.95 -5.79 -1.06
C TRP A 131 -2.12 -6.36 -1.85
N ARG A 132 -3.16 -5.55 -2.02
CA ARG A 132 -4.30 -5.87 -2.86
C ARG A 132 -4.65 -4.68 -3.75
N ALA A 133 -5.03 -4.95 -4.99
CA ALA A 133 -5.54 -3.93 -5.90
C ALA A 133 -6.60 -4.53 -6.82
N GLU A 134 -7.58 -3.71 -7.22
CA GLU A 134 -8.55 -4.09 -8.24
C GLU A 134 -7.82 -4.49 -9.53
N ILE A 135 -8.27 -5.56 -10.17
CA ILE A 135 -7.74 -5.99 -11.48
C ILE A 135 -7.92 -4.86 -12.49
N GLY A 136 -6.83 -4.53 -13.19
CA GLY A 136 -6.76 -3.38 -14.10
C GLY A 136 -5.97 -2.19 -13.53
N ASN A 137 -5.73 -2.11 -12.22
CA ASN A 137 -4.85 -1.10 -11.63
C ASN A 137 -3.36 -1.44 -11.86
N LEU A 138 -2.94 -1.37 -13.13
CA LEU A 138 -1.58 -1.73 -13.54
C LEU A 138 -0.50 -0.86 -12.87
N ALA A 139 -0.81 0.39 -12.59
CA ALA A 139 0.13 1.30 -11.93
C ALA A 139 0.45 0.83 -10.51
N SER A 140 -0.57 0.50 -9.72
CA SER A 140 -0.37 -0.03 -8.36
C SER A 140 0.35 -1.38 -8.40
N ARG A 141 -0.04 -2.27 -9.33
CA ARG A 141 0.63 -3.57 -9.53
C ARG A 141 2.12 -3.41 -9.83
N ALA A 142 2.48 -2.46 -10.70
CA ALA A 142 3.88 -2.21 -11.03
C ALA A 142 4.71 -1.73 -9.82
N VAL A 143 4.13 -0.90 -8.96
CA VAL A 143 4.79 -0.47 -7.70
C VAL A 143 5.00 -1.67 -6.78
N ALA A 144 3.99 -2.50 -6.54
CA ALA A 144 4.11 -3.67 -5.68
C ALA A 144 5.21 -4.64 -6.17
N LEU A 145 5.21 -4.96 -7.47
CA LEU A 145 6.23 -5.86 -8.04
C LEU A 145 7.66 -5.28 -7.96
N ARG A 146 7.82 -3.97 -8.21
CA ARG A 146 9.12 -3.30 -8.07
C ARG A 146 9.60 -3.22 -6.62
N ALA A 147 8.68 -3.19 -5.66
CA ALA A 147 8.99 -3.26 -4.24
C ALA A 147 9.29 -4.70 -3.75
N GLY A 148 9.21 -5.70 -4.64
CA GLY A 148 9.55 -7.09 -4.32
C GLY A 148 8.38 -7.96 -3.87
N PHE A 149 7.14 -7.45 -3.91
CA PHE A 149 5.96 -8.27 -3.62
C PHE A 149 5.83 -9.40 -4.65
N ARG A 150 5.50 -10.59 -4.15
CA ARG A 150 5.21 -11.76 -4.99
C ARG A 150 3.71 -11.94 -5.13
N LEU A 151 3.24 -12.04 -6.37
CA LEU A 151 1.82 -12.30 -6.65
C LEU A 151 1.45 -13.68 -6.10
N GLU A 152 0.28 -13.75 -5.47
CA GLU A 152 -0.27 -14.99 -4.91
C GLU A 152 -1.55 -15.43 -5.62
N GLY A 153 -2.15 -14.54 -6.39
CA GLY A 153 -3.30 -14.90 -7.21
C GLY A 153 -4.30 -13.78 -7.44
N GLU A 154 -5.47 -14.19 -7.92
CA GLU A 154 -6.63 -13.35 -8.13
C GLU A 154 -7.77 -13.79 -7.22
N GLN A 155 -8.42 -12.84 -6.59
CA GLN A 155 -9.59 -13.07 -5.74
C GLN A 155 -10.83 -12.53 -6.42
N ARG A 156 -11.74 -13.42 -6.82
CA ARG A 156 -13.06 -13.01 -7.31
C ARG A 156 -13.80 -12.30 -6.17
N SER A 157 -14.41 -11.15 -6.49
CA SER A 157 -15.13 -10.35 -5.48
C SER A 157 -14.27 -9.97 -4.25
N GLY A 158 -12.94 -9.87 -4.43
CA GLY A 158 -11.95 -9.70 -3.36
C GLY A 158 -11.93 -8.33 -2.71
N LEU A 159 -12.41 -7.29 -3.40
CA LEU A 159 -12.51 -5.93 -2.88
C LEU A 159 -13.95 -5.43 -2.90
N LEU A 160 -14.28 -4.61 -1.91
CA LEU A 160 -15.48 -3.78 -1.92
C LEU A 160 -15.04 -2.32 -2.06
N ASN A 161 -15.35 -1.69 -3.18
CA ASN A 161 -15.04 -0.30 -3.43
C ASN A 161 -16.31 0.46 -3.83
N LYS A 162 -16.68 1.49 -3.04
CA LYS A 162 -17.88 2.33 -3.27
C LYS A 162 -19.15 1.51 -3.49
N GLY A 163 -19.36 0.51 -2.64
CA GLY A 163 -20.53 -0.37 -2.70
C GLY A 163 -20.52 -1.42 -3.81
N VAL A 164 -19.46 -1.49 -4.62
CA VAL A 164 -19.33 -2.47 -5.71
C VAL A 164 -18.23 -3.47 -5.40
N ARG A 165 -18.57 -4.77 -5.55
CA ARG A 165 -17.57 -5.84 -5.47
C ARG A 165 -16.71 -5.86 -6.72
N ARG A 166 -15.40 -6.03 -6.54
CA ARG A 166 -14.40 -6.04 -7.60
C ARG A 166 -13.46 -7.22 -7.42
N ASP A 167 -13.01 -7.77 -8.53
CA ASP A 167 -11.96 -8.77 -8.52
C ASP A 167 -10.62 -8.09 -8.20
N ALA A 168 -9.76 -8.78 -7.46
CA ALA A 168 -8.52 -8.22 -6.97
C ALA A 168 -7.32 -9.12 -7.23
N TRP A 169 -6.18 -8.53 -7.56
CA TRP A 169 -4.89 -9.15 -7.37
C TRP A 169 -4.49 -9.13 -5.92
N THR A 170 -3.82 -10.18 -5.47
CA THR A 170 -3.19 -10.27 -4.15
C THR A 170 -1.71 -10.57 -4.29
N ALA A 171 -0.91 -9.96 -3.44
CA ALA A 171 0.52 -10.19 -3.35
C ALA A 171 0.99 -10.02 -1.91
N ALA A 172 2.13 -10.59 -1.58
CA ALA A 172 2.77 -10.41 -0.29
C ALA A 172 4.26 -10.14 -0.42
N LEU A 173 4.78 -9.45 0.60
CA LEU A 173 6.19 -9.26 0.86
C LEU A 173 6.50 -9.82 2.24
N LEU A 174 7.57 -10.61 2.35
CA LEU A 174 8.03 -11.20 3.59
C LEU A 174 9.37 -10.57 4.02
N PRO A 175 9.73 -10.61 5.32
CA PRO A 175 11.03 -10.14 5.78
C PRO A 175 12.20 -10.73 4.99
N SER A 176 12.14 -12.04 4.68
CA SER A 176 13.17 -12.74 3.90
C SER A 176 13.35 -12.22 2.47
N ASP A 177 12.32 -11.63 1.86
CA ASP A 177 12.40 -11.04 0.52
C ASP A 177 13.27 -9.75 0.53
N LEU A 178 13.43 -9.14 1.71
CA LEU A 178 14.29 -7.96 1.93
C LEU A 178 15.59 -8.31 2.67
N GLY A 179 15.90 -9.59 2.86
CA GLY A 179 17.08 -10.04 3.59
C GLY A 179 17.00 -9.82 5.10
N LEU A 180 15.78 -9.72 5.65
CA LEU A 180 15.51 -9.52 7.07
C LEU A 180 15.07 -10.83 7.74
N ALA A 181 15.31 -10.95 9.04
CA ALA A 181 14.74 -12.02 9.85
C ALA A 181 13.26 -11.73 10.15
N GLY A 182 12.42 -12.75 10.11
CA GLY A 182 11.03 -12.66 10.58
C GLY A 182 10.94 -12.85 12.09
N THR A 183 9.84 -12.39 12.68
CA THR A 183 9.53 -12.61 14.10
C THR A 183 9.22 -14.09 14.38
N HIS A 184 8.56 -14.73 13.41
CA HIS A 184 8.25 -16.16 13.47
C HIS A 184 8.99 -16.93 12.37
N PRO A 185 9.40 -18.20 12.62
CA PRO A 185 9.98 -19.05 11.59
C PRO A 185 9.01 -19.26 10.42
N TYR A 186 9.50 -19.11 9.21
CA TYR A 186 8.74 -19.38 7.99
C TYR A 186 9.24 -20.66 7.32
N VAL A 187 8.34 -21.60 7.13
CA VAL A 187 8.61 -22.83 6.39
C VAL A 187 7.79 -22.80 5.09
N PRO A 188 8.44 -22.60 3.93
CA PRO A 188 7.72 -22.59 2.66
C PRO A 188 7.09 -23.93 2.36
N GLY A 189 5.87 -23.93 1.81
CA GLY A 189 5.20 -25.15 1.34
C GLY A 189 6.04 -25.84 0.25
N ARG A 190 6.11 -27.17 0.31
CA ARG A 190 6.68 -27.96 -0.78
C ARG A 190 5.62 -28.00 -1.90
N HIS A 191 5.84 -27.29 -2.99
CA HIS A 191 5.08 -27.49 -4.20
C HIS A 191 5.45 -28.88 -4.74
N ALA A 192 4.47 -29.78 -4.86
CA ALA A 192 4.67 -30.97 -5.66
C ALA A 192 5.12 -30.53 -7.07
N PRO A 193 6.10 -31.19 -7.69
CA PRO A 193 6.48 -30.87 -9.06
C PRO A 193 5.22 -30.95 -9.91
N ARG A 194 4.95 -29.91 -10.73
CA ARG A 194 3.85 -29.98 -11.71
C ARG A 194 4.09 -31.22 -12.55
N PRO A 195 3.08 -32.07 -12.77
CA PRO A 195 3.23 -33.18 -13.70
C PRO A 195 3.63 -32.57 -15.05
N ASP A 196 4.78 -32.99 -15.58
CA ASP A 196 5.30 -32.58 -16.87
C ASP A 196 4.20 -32.82 -17.92
N GLY A 197 3.68 -31.77 -18.55
CA GLY A 197 2.74 -31.91 -19.65
C GLY A 197 1.57 -30.93 -19.75
N ALA A 198 1.35 -30.04 -18.82
CA ALA A 198 0.34 -29.01 -19.00
C ALA A 198 0.91 -27.81 -19.80
N GLN A 199 0.90 -27.92 -21.11
CA GLN A 199 1.10 -26.79 -22.01
C GLN A 199 -0.09 -25.85 -21.88
N ASP A 200 0.17 -24.59 -21.51
CA ASP A 200 -0.80 -23.50 -21.59
C ASP A 200 -1.26 -23.30 -23.04
N SER A 201 -2.31 -24.00 -23.43
CA SER A 201 -3.02 -23.69 -24.66
C SER A 201 -3.91 -22.47 -24.42
N VAL A 202 -3.32 -21.28 -24.44
CA VAL A 202 -4.05 -20.03 -24.60
C VAL A 202 -4.66 -20.03 -26.00
N ARG A 203 -5.91 -20.48 -26.12
CA ARG A 203 -6.72 -20.27 -27.33
C ARG A 203 -6.92 -18.76 -27.49
N ARG A 204 -6.33 -18.21 -28.55
CA ARG A 204 -6.71 -16.90 -29.09
C ARG A 204 -8.12 -17.03 -29.66
N PRO A 205 -9.05 -16.13 -29.30
CA PRO A 205 -10.32 -16.04 -30.05
C PRO A 205 -10.06 -15.47 -31.43
N ALA A 206 -10.76 -16.00 -32.41
CA ALA A 206 -10.81 -15.53 -33.79
C ALA A 206 -11.53 -14.18 -33.90
#